data_6c4641a048401330efb4776824af3e8f
#
_entry.id   6c4641a048401330efb4776824af3e8f
#
_cell.length_a   1.000
_cell.length_b   1.000
_cell.length_c   1.000
_cell.angle_alpha   90.00
_cell.angle_beta   90.00
_cell.angle_gamma   90.00
#
_symmetry.space_group_name_H-M   'P 1'
#
loop_
_entity.id
_entity.type
_entity.pdbx_description
1 polymer ?
#
loop_
_entity_poly.entity_id
_entity_poly.type
_entity_poly.pdbx_seq_one_letter_code
_entity_poly.pdbx_strand_id
1 'polypeptide(L)'
;VPFLQLLEKGKRWDDLTYYVEEAALEFDTKANQWEWKIKVAIHNHQFHQVEEWMQKEELISVLGMERILELTLLCEKEKSEFTQSEVVKLQQLSEKLKKDEVLSEKQNSYIVRTLTQMQTPLKWSVVESFLSSANTQLFWKGFLVEYWLKEGPSKRINFYDAFSNNRVEISKENTTSVYENRIFIEIESLISKQAQLSEDMKELLLQKLHSDFLRVAPFAEEHLKDA
;
A
#
# COMPACT_ATOMS: atom_id res chain seq x y z
N VAL A 1 20.87 27.12 1.19
CA VAL A 1 20.09 27.94 2.14
C VAL A 1 20.47 27.51 3.56
N PRO A 2 21.20 28.33 4.34
CA PRO A 2 21.72 27.94 5.66
C PRO A 2 20.64 27.49 6.64
N PHE A 3 19.44 28.07 6.55
CA PHE A 3 18.30 27.74 7.39
C PHE A 3 17.83 26.26 7.20
N LEU A 4 17.74 25.78 5.95
CA LEU A 4 17.37 24.38 5.69
C LEU A 4 18.41 23.40 6.22
N GLN A 5 19.70 23.76 6.19
CA GLN A 5 20.77 22.95 6.80
C GLN A 5 20.63 22.85 8.32
N LEU A 6 20.13 23.90 8.98
CA LEU A 6 19.84 23.84 10.42
C LEU A 6 18.65 22.94 10.73
N LEU A 7 17.61 22.96 9.92
CA LEU A 7 16.46 22.05 10.05
C LEU A 7 16.89 20.57 9.83
N GLU A 8 17.71 20.30 8.81
CA GLU A 8 18.27 18.97 8.54
C GLU A 8 19.11 18.47 9.72
N LYS A 9 20.05 19.28 10.22
CA LYS A 9 20.87 18.95 11.40
C LYS A 9 20.04 18.75 12.67
N GLY A 10 18.98 19.52 12.84
CA GLY A 10 18.04 19.41 13.95
C GLY A 10 17.02 18.26 13.77
N LYS A 11 17.07 17.52 12.68
CA LYS A 11 16.11 16.44 12.30
C LYS A 11 14.65 16.93 12.29
N ARG A 12 14.42 18.20 11.95
CA ARG A 12 13.09 18.84 11.85
C ARG A 12 12.54 18.64 10.44
N TRP A 13 12.27 17.41 10.09
CA TRP A 13 11.93 17.03 8.72
C TRP A 13 10.55 17.53 8.26
N ASP A 14 9.56 17.57 9.17
CA ASP A 14 8.22 18.12 8.84
C ASP A 14 8.31 19.59 8.45
N ASP A 15 9.08 20.36 9.22
CA ASP A 15 9.30 21.77 8.90
C ASP A 15 10.10 21.92 7.58
N LEU A 16 11.10 21.07 7.37
CA LEU A 16 11.91 21.08 6.17
C LEU A 16 11.05 20.77 4.94
N THR A 17 10.17 19.77 5.03
CA THR A 17 9.21 19.43 3.98
C THR A 17 8.30 20.61 3.66
N TYR A 18 7.72 21.24 4.68
CA TYR A 18 6.87 22.42 4.52
C TYR A 18 7.61 23.55 3.78
N TYR A 19 8.83 23.88 4.17
CA TYR A 19 9.59 24.96 3.53
C TYR A 19 10.04 24.64 2.10
N VAL A 20 10.27 23.38 1.78
CA VAL A 20 10.72 22.97 0.43
C VAL A 20 9.54 22.80 -0.54
N GLU A 21 8.39 22.33 -0.07
CA GLU A 21 7.26 21.96 -0.92
C GLU A 21 6.17 23.05 -0.96
N GLU A 22 5.84 23.66 0.18
CA GLU A 22 4.67 24.54 0.32
C GLU A 22 5.03 26.02 0.46
N ALA A 23 6.10 26.35 1.18
CA ALA A 23 6.53 27.71 1.33
C ALA A 23 7.19 28.18 0.02
N ALA A 24 6.83 29.38 -0.47
CA ALA A 24 7.45 30.01 -1.64
C ALA A 24 8.90 30.45 -1.32
N LEU A 25 9.75 29.49 -0.97
CA LEU A 25 11.14 29.73 -0.63
C LEU A 25 11.93 30.01 -1.92
N GLU A 26 12.59 31.16 -1.96
CA GLU A 26 13.52 31.46 -3.04
C GLU A 26 14.84 30.73 -2.82
N PHE A 27 15.21 29.89 -3.75
CA PHE A 27 16.48 29.20 -3.77
C PHE A 27 17.49 29.98 -4.61
N ASP A 28 18.73 30.05 -4.12
CA ASP A 28 19.82 30.74 -4.82
C ASP A 28 20.07 30.18 -6.22
N THR A 29 19.87 28.89 -6.40
CA THR A 29 20.04 28.19 -7.68
C THR A 29 19.03 27.08 -7.87
N LYS A 30 18.75 26.70 -9.14
CA LYS A 30 17.97 25.50 -9.45
C LYS A 30 18.59 24.22 -8.88
N ALA A 31 19.91 24.16 -8.82
CA ALA A 31 20.64 23.02 -8.23
C ALA A 31 20.30 22.85 -6.73
N ASN A 32 20.36 23.95 -5.96
CA ASN A 32 19.97 23.93 -4.54
C ASN A 32 18.51 23.52 -4.33
N GLN A 33 17.60 24.01 -5.19
CA GLN A 33 16.19 23.66 -5.13
C GLN A 33 15.98 22.14 -5.32
N TRP A 34 16.59 21.56 -6.37
CA TRP A 34 16.48 20.14 -6.65
C TRP A 34 17.13 19.28 -5.58
N GLU A 35 18.27 19.66 -5.08
CA GLU A 35 18.94 18.93 -4.00
C GLU A 35 18.04 18.79 -2.77
N TRP A 36 17.41 19.90 -2.33
CA TRP A 36 16.50 19.85 -1.20
C TRP A 36 15.22 19.07 -1.47
N LYS A 37 14.65 19.19 -2.67
CA LYS A 37 13.48 18.36 -3.07
C LYS A 37 13.80 16.87 -3.02
N ILE A 38 14.95 16.47 -3.53
CA ILE A 38 15.38 15.06 -3.49
C ILE A 38 15.57 14.58 -2.06
N LYS A 39 16.27 15.34 -1.21
CA LYS A 39 16.49 14.99 0.19
C LYS A 39 15.17 14.83 0.97
N VAL A 40 14.21 15.73 0.76
CA VAL A 40 12.88 15.64 1.37
C VAL A 40 12.14 14.41 0.88
N ALA A 41 12.15 14.15 -0.42
CA ALA A 41 11.50 12.98 -1.00
C ALA A 41 12.12 11.67 -0.50
N ILE A 42 13.45 11.59 -0.34
CA ILE A 42 14.14 10.44 0.27
C ILE A 42 13.65 10.24 1.71
N HIS A 43 13.60 11.30 2.50
CA HIS A 43 13.14 11.22 3.90
C HIS A 43 11.66 10.78 3.99
N ASN A 44 10.82 11.27 3.08
CA ASN A 44 9.40 10.90 2.99
C ASN A 44 9.18 9.52 2.35
N HIS A 45 10.26 8.75 2.11
CA HIS A 45 10.25 7.41 1.52
C HIS A 45 9.65 7.34 0.11
N GLN A 46 9.71 8.43 -0.64
CA GLN A 46 9.25 8.53 -2.03
C GLN A 46 10.34 8.04 -3.01
N PHE A 47 10.95 6.90 -2.71
CA PHE A 47 12.13 6.40 -3.42
C PHE A 47 11.93 6.24 -4.93
N HIS A 48 10.78 5.73 -5.37
CA HIS A 48 10.47 5.59 -6.79
C HIS A 48 10.50 6.94 -7.53
N GLN A 49 9.90 7.97 -6.93
CA GLN A 49 9.90 9.31 -7.50
C GLN A 49 11.31 9.91 -7.60
N VAL A 50 12.13 9.66 -6.58
CA VAL A 50 13.54 10.08 -6.59
C VAL A 50 14.32 9.37 -7.70
N GLU A 51 14.14 8.05 -7.85
CA GLU A 51 14.77 7.27 -8.91
C GLU A 51 14.36 7.77 -10.31
N GLU A 52 13.09 8.09 -10.53
CA GLU A 52 12.61 8.70 -11.78
C GLU A 52 13.21 10.07 -12.05
N TRP A 53 13.33 10.92 -11.02
CA TRP A 53 13.95 12.24 -11.19
C TRP A 53 15.41 12.14 -11.56
N MET A 54 16.18 11.25 -10.90
CA MET A 54 17.62 11.10 -11.12
C MET A 54 17.97 10.57 -12.52
N GLN A 55 17.02 9.98 -13.25
CA GLN A 55 17.21 9.53 -14.63
C GLN A 55 17.01 10.64 -15.67
N LYS A 56 16.50 11.82 -15.26
CA LYS A 56 16.23 12.92 -16.20
C LYS A 56 17.51 13.66 -16.57
N GLU A 57 17.80 13.78 -17.86
CA GLU A 57 18.97 14.51 -18.38
C GLU A 57 19.05 15.95 -17.88
N GLU A 58 17.89 16.62 -17.77
CA GLU A 58 17.80 17.98 -17.23
C GLU A 58 18.35 18.07 -15.81
N LEU A 59 18.05 17.10 -14.96
CA LEU A 59 18.53 17.08 -13.58
C LEU A 59 20.03 16.84 -13.52
N ILE A 60 20.54 15.93 -14.35
CA ILE A 60 21.98 15.64 -14.46
C ILE A 60 22.73 16.91 -14.89
N SER A 61 22.18 17.67 -15.85
CA SER A 61 22.80 18.93 -16.30
C SER A 61 22.82 20.01 -15.23
N VAL A 62 21.83 20.04 -14.34
CA VAL A 62 21.69 21.05 -13.27
C VAL A 62 22.56 20.72 -12.05
N LEU A 63 22.59 19.46 -11.60
CA LEU A 63 23.30 19.03 -10.39
C LEU A 63 24.73 18.56 -10.65
N GLY A 64 25.02 18.09 -11.87
CA GLY A 64 26.24 17.38 -12.21
C GLY A 64 26.24 15.92 -11.79
N MET A 65 27.01 15.10 -12.51
CA MET A 65 27.03 13.65 -12.31
C MET A 65 27.50 13.23 -10.93
N GLU A 66 28.50 13.92 -10.37
CA GLU A 66 29.04 13.61 -9.04
C GLU A 66 27.97 13.75 -7.96
N ARG A 67 27.20 14.85 -8.01
CA ARG A 67 26.14 15.09 -7.03
C ARG A 67 24.97 14.11 -7.20
N ILE A 68 24.63 13.75 -8.42
CA ILE A 68 23.64 12.70 -8.70
C ILE A 68 24.07 11.37 -8.08
N LEU A 69 25.33 10.97 -8.21
CA LEU A 69 25.86 9.74 -7.61
C LEU A 69 25.75 9.77 -6.08
N GLU A 70 26.12 10.89 -5.43
CA GLU A 70 25.98 11.02 -3.98
C GLU A 70 24.55 10.88 -3.50
N LEU A 71 23.60 11.53 -4.19
CA LEU A 71 22.18 11.45 -3.87
C LEU A 71 21.60 10.05 -4.14
N THR A 72 22.07 9.37 -5.18
CA THR A 72 21.71 7.98 -5.47
C THR A 72 22.15 7.06 -4.33
N LEU A 73 23.39 7.16 -3.88
CA LEU A 73 23.91 6.38 -2.77
C LEU A 73 23.14 6.66 -1.46
N LEU A 74 22.80 7.92 -1.22
CA LEU A 74 21.96 8.29 -0.07
C LEU A 74 20.57 7.63 -0.18
N CYS A 75 19.93 7.70 -1.35
CA CYS A 75 18.63 7.09 -1.61
C CYS A 75 18.66 5.56 -1.39
N GLU A 76 19.64 4.87 -1.93
CA GLU A 76 19.80 3.43 -1.77
C GLU A 76 20.01 3.03 -0.31
N LYS A 77 20.82 3.78 0.43
CA LYS A 77 21.04 3.55 1.85
C LYS A 77 19.75 3.70 2.66
N GLU A 78 19.06 4.82 2.52
CA GLU A 78 17.81 5.10 3.24
C GLU A 78 16.70 4.09 2.85
N LYS A 79 16.62 3.71 1.58
CA LYS A 79 15.70 2.68 1.08
C LYS A 79 15.98 1.32 1.72
N SER A 80 17.25 0.95 1.86
CA SER A 80 17.65 -0.30 2.50
C SER A 80 17.32 -0.32 3.99
N GLU A 81 17.66 0.76 4.72
CA GLU A 81 17.37 0.89 6.15
C GLU A 81 15.86 0.90 6.42
N PHE A 82 15.08 1.63 5.62
CA PHE A 82 13.62 1.64 5.68
C PHE A 82 13.05 0.23 5.44
N THR A 83 13.47 -0.44 4.37
CA THR A 83 13.00 -1.79 4.03
C THR A 83 13.30 -2.77 5.15
N GLN A 84 14.49 -2.73 5.74
CA GLN A 84 14.85 -3.59 6.87
C GLN A 84 13.98 -3.32 8.11
N SER A 85 13.72 -2.06 8.43
CA SER A 85 12.83 -1.66 9.52
C SER A 85 11.40 -2.19 9.31
N GLU A 86 10.88 -2.06 8.09
CA GLU A 86 9.53 -2.53 7.75
C GLU A 86 9.43 -4.07 7.81
N VAL A 87 10.46 -4.77 7.35
CA VAL A 87 10.54 -6.24 7.45
C VAL A 87 10.47 -6.68 8.92
N VAL A 88 11.21 -6.03 9.82
CA VAL A 88 11.17 -6.36 11.27
C VAL A 88 9.78 -6.12 11.85
N LYS A 89 9.14 -5.01 11.52
CA LYS A 89 7.76 -4.72 11.96
C LYS A 89 6.76 -5.75 11.44
N LEU A 90 6.85 -6.12 10.15
CA LEU A 90 5.99 -7.15 9.57
C LEU A 90 6.19 -8.51 10.25
N GLN A 91 7.42 -8.89 10.57
CA GLN A 91 7.71 -10.12 11.30
C GLN A 91 7.04 -10.12 12.69
N GLN A 92 7.16 -9.02 13.42
CA GLN A 92 6.52 -8.88 14.74
C GLN A 92 5.00 -9.00 14.66
N LEU A 93 4.38 -8.35 13.66
CA LEU A 93 2.94 -8.45 13.43
C LEU A 93 2.52 -9.84 12.97
N SER A 94 3.31 -10.50 12.12
CA SER A 94 3.07 -11.89 11.71
C SER A 94 3.09 -12.86 12.90
N GLU A 95 4.02 -12.68 13.85
CA GLU A 95 4.05 -13.51 15.07
C GLU A 95 2.82 -13.29 15.96
N LYS A 96 2.28 -12.06 16.01
CA LYS A 96 1.00 -11.81 16.69
C LYS A 96 -0.16 -12.53 15.99
N LEU A 97 -0.22 -12.48 14.67
CA LEU A 97 -1.25 -13.20 13.90
C LEU A 97 -1.20 -14.71 14.12
N LYS A 98 0.00 -15.31 14.17
CA LYS A 98 0.15 -16.73 14.46
C LYS A 98 -0.31 -17.12 15.86
N LYS A 99 -0.30 -16.19 16.81
CA LYS A 99 -0.81 -16.37 18.19
C LYS A 99 -2.29 -16.02 18.32
N ASP A 100 -2.97 -15.76 17.20
CA ASP A 100 -4.35 -15.29 17.14
C ASP A 100 -4.61 -14.02 18.00
N GLU A 101 -3.62 -13.14 18.12
CA GLU A 101 -3.79 -11.85 18.79
C GLU A 101 -4.63 -10.92 17.91
N VAL A 102 -5.52 -10.13 18.54
CA VAL A 102 -6.34 -9.13 17.84
C VAL A 102 -5.46 -7.95 17.43
N LEU A 103 -5.47 -7.63 16.14
CA LEU A 103 -4.80 -6.45 15.62
C LEU A 103 -5.74 -5.25 15.57
N SER A 104 -5.24 -4.07 15.91
CA SER A 104 -5.98 -2.82 15.72
C SER A 104 -6.20 -2.54 14.22
N GLU A 105 -7.19 -1.70 13.90
CA GLU A 105 -7.46 -1.28 12.52
C GLU A 105 -6.22 -0.65 11.86
N LYS A 106 -5.49 0.19 12.60
CA LYS A 106 -4.22 0.78 12.11
C LYS A 106 -3.17 -0.27 11.78
N GLN A 107 -3.09 -1.36 12.55
CA GLN A 107 -2.15 -2.46 12.28
C GLN A 107 -2.58 -3.28 11.07
N ASN A 108 -3.88 -3.56 10.91
CA ASN A 108 -4.41 -4.24 9.74
C ASN A 108 -4.13 -3.42 8.46
N SER A 109 -4.47 -2.14 8.44
CA SER A 109 -4.21 -1.22 7.33
C SER A 109 -2.71 -1.12 7.02
N TYR A 110 -1.86 -1.01 8.05
CA TYR A 110 -0.42 -0.97 7.88
C TYR A 110 0.13 -2.25 7.22
N ILE A 111 -0.28 -3.44 7.69
CA ILE A 111 0.15 -4.71 7.10
C ILE A 111 -0.22 -4.75 5.61
N VAL A 112 -1.49 -4.48 5.29
CA VAL A 112 -1.98 -4.55 3.91
C VAL A 112 -1.24 -3.58 3.01
N ARG A 113 -1.11 -2.32 3.43
CA ARG A 113 -0.38 -1.30 2.67
C ARG A 113 1.08 -1.72 2.45
N THR A 114 1.76 -2.17 3.49
CA THR A 114 3.17 -2.56 3.40
C THR A 114 3.35 -3.77 2.48
N LEU A 115 2.49 -4.80 2.61
CA LEU A 115 2.55 -6.00 1.77
C LEU A 115 2.30 -5.71 0.28
N THR A 116 1.45 -4.73 -0.04
CA THR A 116 1.18 -4.37 -1.44
C THR A 116 2.31 -3.55 -2.07
N GLN A 117 3.08 -2.83 -1.27
CA GLN A 117 4.14 -1.92 -1.75
C GLN A 117 5.54 -2.55 -1.72
N MET A 118 5.79 -3.50 -0.81
CA MET A 118 7.11 -4.08 -0.62
C MET A 118 7.33 -5.36 -1.41
N GLN A 119 8.55 -5.54 -1.91
CA GLN A 119 9.05 -6.82 -2.42
C GLN A 119 9.95 -7.44 -1.35
N THR A 120 9.40 -8.38 -0.58
CA THR A 120 10.13 -9.11 0.46
C THR A 120 9.84 -10.60 0.37
N PRO A 121 10.83 -11.48 0.62
CA PRO A 121 10.59 -12.94 0.67
C PRO A 121 9.53 -13.35 1.70
N LEU A 122 9.34 -12.55 2.75
CA LEU A 122 8.35 -12.80 3.80
C LEU A 122 6.91 -12.48 3.39
N LYS A 123 6.71 -11.72 2.32
CA LYS A 123 5.42 -11.21 1.88
C LYS A 123 4.31 -12.25 1.92
N TRP A 124 4.49 -13.35 1.23
CA TRP A 124 3.44 -14.36 1.10
C TRP A 124 3.21 -15.17 2.37
N SER A 125 4.21 -15.37 3.21
CA SER A 125 4.00 -16.00 4.51
C SER A 125 3.21 -15.10 5.48
N VAL A 126 3.39 -13.79 5.39
CA VAL A 126 2.59 -12.83 6.18
C VAL A 126 1.16 -12.74 5.65
N VAL A 127 0.97 -12.72 4.32
CA VAL A 127 -0.37 -12.80 3.70
C VAL A 127 -1.11 -14.04 4.18
N GLU A 128 -0.48 -15.21 4.14
CA GLU A 128 -1.09 -16.45 4.61
C GLU A 128 -1.43 -16.41 6.10
N SER A 129 -0.53 -15.90 6.95
CA SER A 129 -0.80 -15.71 8.37
C SER A 129 -1.98 -14.77 8.61
N PHE A 130 -2.10 -13.70 7.83
CA PHE A 130 -3.20 -12.74 7.92
C PHE A 130 -4.53 -13.36 7.51
N LEU A 131 -4.56 -14.08 6.39
CA LEU A 131 -5.78 -14.71 5.87
C LEU A 131 -6.26 -15.87 6.74
N SER A 132 -5.34 -16.61 7.37
CA SER A 132 -5.66 -17.75 8.24
C SER A 132 -6.02 -17.38 9.70
N SER A 133 -5.78 -16.14 10.12
CA SER A 133 -6.11 -15.67 11.47
C SER A 133 -7.61 -15.41 11.63
N ALA A 134 -8.21 -15.86 12.75
CA ALA A 134 -9.61 -15.61 13.09
C ALA A 134 -9.89 -14.14 13.44
N ASN A 135 -8.87 -13.40 13.88
CA ASN A 135 -8.99 -12.08 14.50
C ASN A 135 -8.67 -10.91 13.56
N THR A 136 -8.48 -11.17 12.26
CA THR A 136 -8.30 -10.11 11.27
C THR A 136 -9.64 -9.68 10.67
N GLN A 137 -9.75 -8.39 10.34
CA GLN A 137 -10.98 -7.82 9.78
C GLN A 137 -11.25 -8.35 8.37
N LEU A 138 -12.51 -8.73 8.10
CA LEU A 138 -12.95 -9.32 6.83
C LEU A 138 -12.66 -8.43 5.62
N PHE A 139 -12.86 -7.13 5.73
CA PHE A 139 -12.55 -6.18 4.65
C PHE A 139 -11.09 -6.29 4.20
N TRP A 140 -10.15 -6.30 5.13
CA TRP A 140 -8.72 -6.40 4.82
C TRP A 140 -8.34 -7.78 4.30
N LYS A 141 -9.02 -8.84 4.77
CA LYS A 141 -8.85 -10.19 4.19
C LYS A 141 -9.27 -10.22 2.73
N GLY A 142 -10.46 -9.70 2.41
CA GLY A 142 -10.93 -9.63 1.03
C GLY A 142 -9.97 -8.87 0.12
N PHE A 143 -9.47 -7.73 0.58
CA PHE A 143 -8.47 -6.96 -0.15
C PHE A 143 -7.19 -7.77 -0.42
N LEU A 144 -6.68 -8.50 0.58
CA LEU A 144 -5.50 -9.35 0.41
C LEU A 144 -5.76 -10.60 -0.44
N VAL A 145 -6.99 -11.13 -0.48
CA VAL A 145 -7.38 -12.19 -1.42
C VAL A 145 -7.29 -11.66 -2.84
N GLU A 146 -7.87 -10.49 -3.16
CA GLU A 146 -7.77 -9.87 -4.48
C GLU A 146 -6.31 -9.65 -4.88
N TYR A 147 -5.51 -9.12 -3.96
CA TYR A 147 -4.10 -8.92 -4.20
C TYR A 147 -3.35 -10.24 -4.46
N TRP A 148 -3.64 -11.30 -3.69
CA TRP A 148 -3.05 -12.61 -3.90
C TRP A 148 -3.49 -13.27 -5.21
N LEU A 149 -4.76 -13.14 -5.59
CA LEU A 149 -5.25 -13.64 -6.87
C LEU A 149 -4.47 -13.03 -8.04
N LYS A 150 -4.20 -11.74 -7.96
CA LYS A 150 -3.47 -10.99 -8.99
C LYS A 150 -1.98 -11.29 -9.00
N GLU A 151 -1.30 -11.12 -7.86
CA GLU A 151 0.17 -11.06 -7.77
C GLU A 151 0.78 -12.28 -7.07
N GLY A 152 -0.04 -13.09 -6.39
CA GLY A 152 0.41 -14.17 -5.52
C GLY A 152 0.89 -15.41 -6.26
N PRO A 153 1.60 -16.29 -5.55
CA PRO A 153 1.98 -17.59 -6.09
C PRO A 153 0.77 -18.49 -6.33
N SER A 154 0.89 -19.38 -7.31
CA SER A 154 -0.14 -20.42 -7.60
C SER A 154 -0.05 -21.59 -6.60
N LYS A 155 -0.08 -21.29 -5.30
CA LYS A 155 -0.13 -22.29 -4.23
C LYS A 155 -1.44 -22.13 -3.47
N ARG A 156 -1.90 -23.22 -2.88
CA ARG A 156 -3.01 -23.17 -1.94
C ARG A 156 -2.62 -22.46 -0.66
N ILE A 157 -3.53 -21.72 -0.09
CA ILE A 157 -3.34 -20.99 1.16
C ILE A 157 -4.51 -21.25 2.12
N ASN A 158 -4.22 -21.19 3.42
CA ASN A 158 -5.25 -21.30 4.45
C ASN A 158 -5.97 -19.96 4.61
N PHE A 159 -7.28 -20.02 4.62
CA PHE A 159 -8.17 -18.88 4.84
C PHE A 159 -9.09 -19.20 6.01
N TYR A 160 -9.26 -18.28 6.96
CA TYR A 160 -10.28 -18.41 7.99
C TYR A 160 -11.57 -17.75 7.52
N ASP A 161 -12.57 -18.56 7.26
CA ASP A 161 -13.92 -18.12 6.93
C ASP A 161 -14.72 -17.85 8.22
N ALA A 162 -14.99 -16.55 8.47
CA ALA A 162 -15.70 -16.12 9.67
C ALA A 162 -17.19 -16.50 9.66
N PHE A 163 -17.78 -16.74 8.49
CA PHE A 163 -19.20 -17.13 8.38
C PHE A 163 -19.42 -18.58 8.76
N SER A 164 -18.58 -19.49 8.26
CA SER A 164 -18.61 -20.89 8.64
C SER A 164 -17.85 -21.21 9.94
N ASN A 165 -17.09 -20.23 10.47
CA ASN A 165 -16.20 -20.35 11.61
C ASN A 165 -15.14 -21.47 11.44
N ASN A 166 -14.68 -21.67 10.21
CA ASN A 166 -13.75 -22.75 9.86
C ASN A 166 -12.54 -22.20 9.08
N ARG A 167 -11.45 -22.98 9.13
CA ARG A 167 -10.32 -22.80 8.22
C ARG A 167 -10.57 -23.62 6.96
N VAL A 168 -10.49 -22.98 5.82
CA VAL A 168 -10.65 -23.57 4.49
C VAL A 168 -9.40 -23.34 3.67
N GLU A 169 -9.15 -24.22 2.72
CA GLU A 169 -8.04 -24.08 1.79
C GLU A 169 -8.56 -23.43 0.49
N ILE A 170 -7.98 -22.31 0.13
CA ILE A 170 -8.31 -21.59 -1.11
C ILE A 170 -7.16 -21.70 -2.12
N SER A 171 -7.49 -21.73 -3.39
CA SER A 171 -6.56 -21.74 -4.52
C SER A 171 -7.06 -20.79 -5.61
N LYS A 172 -6.18 -20.41 -6.54
CA LYS A 172 -6.58 -19.56 -7.67
C LYS A 172 -7.63 -20.21 -8.58
N GLU A 173 -7.71 -21.55 -8.57
CA GLU A 173 -8.68 -22.30 -9.38
C GLU A 173 -10.08 -22.34 -8.74
N ASN A 174 -10.17 -22.26 -7.41
CA ASN A 174 -11.44 -22.33 -6.68
C ASN A 174 -11.87 -21.01 -6.03
N THR A 175 -11.19 -19.92 -6.35
CA THR A 175 -11.44 -18.59 -5.76
C THR A 175 -11.72 -17.61 -6.87
N THR A 176 -12.90 -17.00 -6.84
CA THR A 176 -13.30 -15.98 -7.83
C THR A 176 -13.03 -14.58 -7.29
N SER A 177 -12.44 -13.73 -8.12
CA SER A 177 -12.28 -12.31 -7.81
C SER A 177 -13.63 -11.62 -7.62
N VAL A 178 -13.69 -10.65 -6.72
CA VAL A 178 -14.88 -9.80 -6.54
C VAL A 178 -15.29 -9.17 -7.87
N TYR A 179 -14.35 -8.74 -8.68
CA TYR A 179 -14.59 -8.12 -9.99
C TYR A 179 -15.10 -9.08 -11.07
N GLU A 180 -14.94 -10.38 -10.87
CA GLU A 180 -15.45 -11.45 -11.77
C GLU A 180 -16.73 -12.08 -11.21
N ASN A 181 -17.15 -11.69 -10.01
CA ASN A 181 -18.35 -12.19 -9.38
C ASN A 181 -19.61 -11.70 -10.13
N ARG A 182 -20.47 -12.62 -10.55
CA ARG A 182 -21.66 -12.33 -11.36
C ARG A 182 -22.59 -11.35 -10.66
N ILE A 183 -22.85 -11.52 -9.37
CA ILE A 183 -23.76 -10.67 -8.61
C ILE A 183 -23.18 -9.25 -8.52
N PHE A 184 -21.88 -9.11 -8.28
CA PHE A 184 -21.19 -7.82 -8.29
C PHE A 184 -21.37 -7.09 -9.62
N ILE A 185 -21.07 -7.76 -10.73
CA ILE A 185 -21.17 -7.20 -12.10
C ILE A 185 -22.61 -6.77 -12.42
N GLU A 186 -23.62 -7.58 -12.04
CA GLU A 186 -25.04 -7.26 -12.25
C GLU A 186 -25.44 -6.00 -11.48
N ILE A 187 -25.09 -5.87 -10.18
CA ILE A 187 -25.39 -4.70 -9.35
C ILE A 187 -24.65 -3.46 -9.85
N GLU A 188 -23.36 -3.58 -10.18
CA GLU A 188 -22.57 -2.49 -10.77
C GLU A 188 -23.21 -1.96 -12.06
N SER A 189 -23.65 -2.87 -12.95
CA SER A 189 -24.37 -2.49 -14.17
C SER A 189 -25.70 -1.80 -13.89
N LEU A 190 -26.44 -2.24 -12.86
CA LEU A 190 -27.70 -1.60 -12.47
C LEU A 190 -27.46 -0.17 -11.94
N ILE A 191 -26.47 0.04 -11.06
CA ILE A 191 -26.11 1.37 -10.54
C ILE A 191 -25.72 2.30 -11.68
N SER A 192 -24.86 1.83 -12.58
CA SER A 192 -24.34 2.63 -13.71
C SER A 192 -25.44 3.08 -14.67
N LYS A 193 -26.49 2.29 -14.85
CA LYS A 193 -27.62 2.58 -15.74
C LYS A 193 -28.68 3.49 -15.13
N GLN A 194 -28.62 3.80 -13.84
CA GLN A 194 -29.61 4.67 -13.18
C GLN A 194 -29.43 6.13 -13.62
N ALA A 195 -30.27 6.58 -14.53
CA ALA A 195 -30.25 7.95 -15.05
C ALA A 195 -30.64 9.01 -13.99
N GLN A 196 -31.32 8.60 -12.92
CA GLN A 196 -31.81 9.50 -11.86
C GLN A 196 -30.72 9.81 -10.80
N LEU A 197 -29.62 9.06 -10.76
CA LEU A 197 -28.51 9.27 -9.85
C LEU A 197 -27.48 10.22 -10.46
N SER A 198 -26.96 11.14 -9.62
CA SER A 198 -25.79 11.92 -10.01
C SER A 198 -24.55 11.04 -10.08
N GLU A 199 -23.54 11.46 -10.83
CA GLU A 199 -22.28 10.69 -10.94
C GLU A 199 -21.61 10.48 -9.57
N ASP A 200 -21.61 11.51 -8.70
CA ASP A 200 -21.07 11.41 -7.34
C ASP A 200 -21.82 10.35 -6.52
N MET A 201 -23.16 10.27 -6.67
CA MET A 201 -23.96 9.26 -5.99
C MET A 201 -23.67 7.85 -6.52
N LYS A 202 -23.52 7.69 -7.82
CA LYS A 202 -23.12 6.40 -8.42
C LYS A 202 -21.76 5.96 -7.89
N GLU A 203 -20.78 6.86 -7.84
CA GLU A 203 -19.45 6.56 -7.32
C GLU A 203 -19.50 6.11 -5.86
N LEU A 204 -20.25 6.80 -5.00
CA LEU A 204 -20.44 6.41 -3.60
C LEU A 204 -21.07 5.02 -3.47
N LEU A 205 -22.10 4.71 -4.28
CA LEU A 205 -22.76 3.39 -4.28
C LEU A 205 -21.81 2.29 -4.75
N LEU A 206 -20.99 2.55 -5.78
CA LEU A 206 -20.01 1.60 -6.28
C LEU A 206 -18.88 1.36 -5.24
N GLN A 207 -18.40 2.38 -4.58
CA GLN A 207 -17.43 2.26 -3.48
C GLN A 207 -18.00 1.42 -2.32
N LYS A 208 -19.26 1.66 -1.97
CA LYS A 208 -19.97 0.88 -0.93
C LYS A 208 -20.14 -0.57 -1.35
N LEU A 209 -20.61 -0.83 -2.56
CA LEU A 209 -20.76 -2.17 -3.13
C LEU A 209 -19.43 -2.93 -3.08
N HIS A 210 -18.35 -2.32 -3.56
CA HIS A 210 -17.01 -2.93 -3.55
C HIS A 210 -16.56 -3.26 -2.12
N SER A 211 -16.74 -2.32 -1.17
CA SER A 211 -16.39 -2.56 0.23
C SER A 211 -17.18 -3.72 0.86
N ASP A 212 -18.47 -3.85 0.53
CA ASP A 212 -19.31 -4.92 1.07
C ASP A 212 -18.94 -6.29 0.48
N PHE A 213 -18.65 -6.35 -0.82
CA PHE A 213 -18.18 -7.59 -1.46
C PHE A 213 -16.80 -8.03 -0.93
N LEU A 214 -15.89 -7.12 -0.66
CA LEU A 214 -14.61 -7.45 -0.02
C LEU A 214 -14.78 -8.10 1.37
N ARG A 215 -15.86 -7.80 2.08
CA ARG A 215 -16.13 -8.40 3.41
C ARG A 215 -16.63 -9.85 3.31
N VAL A 216 -17.22 -10.24 2.19
CA VAL A 216 -17.71 -11.59 1.96
C VAL A 216 -16.81 -12.42 1.04
N ALA A 217 -15.77 -11.80 0.46
CA ALA A 217 -14.78 -12.52 -0.33
C ALA A 217 -13.99 -13.53 0.54
N PRO A 218 -13.60 -14.67 -0.01
CA PRO A 218 -13.78 -15.11 -1.40
C PRO A 218 -15.09 -15.85 -1.69
N PHE A 219 -15.99 -16.01 -0.72
CA PHE A 219 -17.18 -16.86 -0.78
C PHE A 219 -18.48 -16.05 -0.99
N ALA A 220 -18.40 -14.93 -1.71
CA ALA A 220 -19.56 -14.05 -1.93
C ALA A 220 -20.77 -14.80 -2.53
N GLU A 221 -20.56 -15.70 -3.49
CA GLU A 221 -21.67 -16.46 -4.08
C GLU A 221 -22.35 -17.42 -3.10
N GLU A 222 -21.60 -17.98 -2.16
CA GLU A 222 -22.14 -18.89 -1.15
C GLU A 222 -22.92 -18.12 -0.08
N HIS A 223 -22.35 -16.99 0.38
CA HIS A 223 -22.95 -16.20 1.45
C HIS A 223 -24.11 -15.30 1.02
N LEU A 224 -24.20 -14.97 -0.28
CA LEU A 224 -25.27 -14.11 -0.79
C LEU A 224 -26.46 -14.90 -1.40
N LYS A 225 -26.38 -16.22 -1.51
CA LYS A 225 -27.49 -17.05 -2.03
C LYS A 225 -28.69 -17.09 -1.10
N ASP A 226 -28.49 -16.89 0.19
CA ASP A 226 -29.50 -17.01 1.24
C ASP A 226 -29.92 -15.64 1.82
N ALA A 227 -29.46 -14.51 1.24
CA ALA A 227 -29.79 -13.15 1.65
C ALA A 227 -30.84 -12.53 0.72
#